data_928ce7a6b35c9a6fe59b9baba36da78e
#
_entry.id   928ce7a6b35c9a6fe59b9baba36da78e
#
_cell.length_a   1.000
_cell.length_b   1.000
_cell.length_c   1.000
_cell.angle_alpha   90.00
_cell.angle_beta   90.00
_cell.angle_gamma   90.00
#
_symmetry.space_group_name_H-M   'P 1'
#
loop_
_entity.id
_entity.type
_entity.pdbx_description
1 polymer ?
#
loop_
_entity_poly.entity_id
_entity_poly.type
_entity_poly.pdbx_seq_one_letter_code
_entity_poly.pdbx_strand_id
1 'polypeptide(L)'
;HSKFIDTDRASKEKHLMEDIGKGARRPPRGIIIGTQVLEQSLDIDFDVLITDLCPMDLLLQRVGRLHRHDISRPERLSQPLLYIMGESETLEFEQGSAAIYGDYLLARTQSLLPKGEIFIPRDIPLLVQQVYGGENISWPPGIQEIYEKAQKKYEAVLECKDDEANKQFLLRRPHLKIKPEKWNLIGWLNTEAKCDSEANALAQVRDAEESIEVIALLKCDDGYGFFGKKEDISSQVENYKIAKEIAKCTLKLSEAMARYACGT
;
A
#
# COMPACT_ATOMS: atom_id res chain seq x y z
N HIS A 1 -6.54 7.48 -3.64
CA HIS A 1 -6.53 6.20 -4.33
C HIS A 1 -5.29 6.09 -5.19
N SER A 2 -4.62 4.94 -5.19
CA SER A 2 -3.37 4.70 -5.96
C SER A 2 -3.54 4.78 -7.48
N LYS A 3 -4.78 4.82 -7.96
CA LYS A 3 -5.14 4.84 -9.40
C LYS A 3 -5.50 6.23 -9.93
N PHE A 4 -5.20 7.28 -9.19
CA PHE A 4 -5.25 8.63 -9.75
C PHE A 4 -3.98 8.91 -10.56
N ILE A 5 -4.11 9.70 -11.62
CA ILE A 5 -2.93 10.28 -12.29
C ILE A 5 -2.17 11.15 -11.29
N ASP A 6 -0.86 11.23 -11.45
CA ASP A 6 0.03 11.86 -10.46
C ASP A 6 -0.35 13.32 -10.16
N THR A 7 -0.79 14.07 -11.16
CA THR A 7 -1.25 15.47 -10.97
C THR A 7 -2.47 15.59 -10.07
N ASP A 8 -3.47 14.71 -10.27
CA ASP A 8 -4.69 14.72 -9.48
C ASP A 8 -4.42 14.25 -8.05
N ARG A 9 -3.55 13.26 -7.92
CA ARG A 9 -3.10 12.76 -6.63
C ARG A 9 -2.39 13.84 -5.84
N ALA A 10 -1.39 14.50 -6.44
CA ALA A 10 -0.66 15.59 -5.79
C ALA A 10 -1.58 16.76 -5.41
N SER A 11 -2.54 17.08 -6.27
CA SER A 11 -3.54 18.13 -5.98
C SER A 11 -4.42 17.76 -4.78
N LYS A 12 -4.91 16.51 -4.71
CA LYS A 12 -5.73 16.03 -3.59
C LYS A 12 -4.95 15.97 -2.28
N GLU A 13 -3.71 15.48 -2.33
CA GLU A 13 -2.81 15.44 -1.15
C GLU A 13 -2.54 16.86 -0.64
N LYS A 14 -2.29 17.80 -1.54
CA LYS A 14 -2.11 19.21 -1.18
C LYS A 14 -3.34 19.78 -0.50
N HIS A 15 -4.56 19.60 -1.04
CA HIS A 15 -5.79 20.06 -0.42
C HIS A 15 -6.02 19.44 0.96
N LEU A 16 -5.74 18.14 1.12
CA LEU A 16 -5.82 17.49 2.43
C LEU A 16 -4.87 18.12 3.45
N MET A 17 -3.64 18.44 3.04
CA MET A 17 -2.67 19.11 3.90
C MET A 17 -3.09 20.55 4.24
N GLU A 18 -3.73 21.26 3.33
CA GLU A 18 -4.26 22.61 3.55
C GLU A 18 -5.47 22.59 4.51
N ASP A 19 -6.30 21.54 4.45
CA ASP A 19 -7.52 21.41 5.25
C ASP A 19 -7.26 20.86 6.66
N ILE A 20 -6.44 19.79 6.78
CA ILE A 20 -6.26 19.03 8.01
C ILE A 20 -4.79 18.71 8.35
N GLY A 21 -3.85 19.34 7.66
CA GLY A 21 -2.42 19.24 7.99
C GLY A 21 -2.04 20.05 9.23
N LYS A 22 -0.77 20.00 9.60
CA LYS A 22 -0.23 20.77 10.73
C LYS A 22 -0.38 22.27 10.50
N GLY A 23 -1.06 22.94 11.41
CA GLY A 23 -1.32 24.38 11.31
C GLY A 23 -2.38 24.79 10.29
N ALA A 24 -3.10 23.83 9.68
CA ALA A 24 -4.16 24.06 8.75
C ALA A 24 -5.34 24.82 9.38
N ARG A 25 -6.03 25.59 8.57
CA ARG A 25 -7.31 26.21 8.94
C ARG A 25 -8.43 25.22 8.66
N ARG A 26 -8.70 24.36 9.62
CA ARG A 26 -9.65 23.26 9.48
C ARG A 26 -11.05 23.74 9.09
N PRO A 27 -11.73 23.05 8.17
CA PRO A 27 -13.12 23.31 7.90
C PRO A 27 -13.98 22.98 9.12
N PRO A 28 -15.10 23.68 9.35
CA PRO A 28 -15.98 23.41 10.50
C PRO A 28 -16.62 22.02 10.47
N ARG A 29 -16.70 21.41 9.32
CA ARG A 29 -17.15 20.02 9.07
C ARG A 29 -16.46 19.48 7.85
N GLY A 30 -16.05 18.20 7.90
CA GLY A 30 -15.45 17.51 6.77
C GLY A 30 -15.57 15.99 6.94
N ILE A 31 -15.80 15.29 5.85
CA ILE A 31 -15.72 13.83 5.77
C ILE A 31 -14.70 13.51 4.70
N ILE A 32 -13.68 12.74 5.07
CA ILE A 32 -12.63 12.32 4.16
C ILE A 32 -12.72 10.80 4.05
N ILE A 33 -12.89 10.32 2.83
CA ILE A 33 -12.91 8.89 2.54
C ILE A 33 -11.65 8.57 1.76
N GLY A 34 -10.88 7.65 2.24
CA GLY A 34 -9.62 7.25 1.63
C GLY A 34 -9.29 5.79 1.87
N THR A 35 -8.31 5.31 1.13
CA THR A 35 -7.73 3.98 1.26
C THR A 35 -6.34 4.10 1.91
N GLN A 36 -5.48 3.12 1.74
CA GLN A 36 -4.10 3.06 2.30
C GLN A 36 -3.26 4.34 2.05
N VAL A 37 -3.63 5.18 1.10
CA VAL A 37 -2.95 6.47 0.85
C VAL A 37 -2.99 7.38 2.08
N LEU A 38 -4.04 7.29 2.91
CA LEU A 38 -4.17 8.07 4.14
C LEU A 38 -3.29 7.53 5.29
N GLU A 39 -2.81 6.30 5.19
CA GLU A 39 -1.95 5.67 6.18
C GLU A 39 -0.50 6.17 6.11
N GLN A 40 -0.04 6.53 4.92
CA GLN A 40 1.36 6.82 4.64
C GLN A 40 1.59 8.27 4.22
N SER A 41 2.74 8.79 4.58
CA SER A 41 3.36 10.02 4.05
C SER A 41 2.67 11.35 4.35
N LEU A 42 1.40 11.40 4.77
CA LEU A 42 0.69 12.64 5.03
C LEU A 42 0.68 12.98 6.51
N ASP A 43 1.05 14.22 6.85
CA ASP A 43 0.97 14.75 8.22
C ASP A 43 -0.41 15.38 8.46
N ILE A 44 -1.43 14.53 8.50
CA ILE A 44 -2.84 14.87 8.66
C ILE A 44 -3.37 14.46 10.02
N ASP A 45 -4.44 15.12 10.45
CA ASP A 45 -5.02 14.99 11.77
C ASP A 45 -6.55 14.91 11.72
N PHE A 46 -7.10 13.81 12.22
CA PHE A 46 -8.54 13.58 12.30
C PHE A 46 -9.07 13.74 13.72
N ASP A 47 -10.33 14.17 13.84
CA ASP A 47 -11.04 14.25 15.13
C ASP A 47 -11.69 12.91 15.50
N VAL A 48 -12.20 12.19 14.50
CA VAL A 48 -12.82 10.86 14.62
C VAL A 48 -12.31 10.01 13.47
N LEU A 49 -12.03 8.75 13.73
CA LEU A 49 -11.62 7.77 12.74
C LEU A 49 -12.60 6.62 12.70
N ILE A 50 -13.11 6.32 11.52
CA ILE A 50 -13.90 5.11 11.22
C ILE A 50 -13.11 4.29 10.22
N THR A 51 -12.83 3.04 10.53
CA THR A 51 -11.99 2.19 9.69
C THR A 51 -12.49 0.75 9.65
N ASP A 52 -12.29 0.08 8.53
CA ASP A 52 -12.43 -1.36 8.47
C ASP A 52 -11.34 -2.05 9.27
N LEU A 53 -11.64 -3.24 9.79
CA LEU A 53 -10.67 -4.10 10.45
C LEU A 53 -9.52 -4.41 9.47
N CYS A 54 -8.31 -4.27 9.96
CA CYS A 54 -7.08 -4.51 9.22
C CYS A 54 -6.00 -5.04 10.17
N PRO A 55 -4.86 -5.54 9.67
CA PRO A 55 -3.74 -5.95 10.52
C PRO A 55 -3.32 -4.86 11.50
N MET A 56 -2.88 -5.26 12.69
CA MET A 56 -2.63 -4.37 13.83
C MET A 56 -1.65 -3.23 13.51
N ASP A 57 -0.62 -3.49 12.74
CA ASP A 57 0.37 -2.48 12.33
C ASP A 57 -0.25 -1.38 11.47
N LEU A 58 -1.13 -1.75 10.53
CA LEU A 58 -1.87 -0.80 9.70
C LEU A 58 -2.92 -0.04 10.51
N LEU A 59 -3.61 -0.74 11.41
CA LEU A 59 -4.56 -0.10 12.32
C LEU A 59 -3.89 0.98 13.16
N LEU A 60 -2.73 0.67 13.73
CA LEU A 60 -1.95 1.63 14.53
C LEU A 60 -1.42 2.81 13.69
N GLN A 61 -1.07 2.58 12.43
CA GLN A 61 -0.71 3.67 11.50
C GLN A 61 -1.90 4.61 11.24
N ARG A 62 -3.12 4.06 11.08
CA ARG A 62 -4.36 4.84 10.96
C ARG A 62 -4.66 5.61 12.23
N VAL A 63 -4.60 4.95 13.38
CA VAL A 63 -4.81 5.57 14.71
C VAL A 63 -3.80 6.68 14.97
N GLY A 64 -2.57 6.56 14.48
CA GLY A 64 -1.57 7.62 14.53
C GLY A 64 -1.92 8.89 13.75
N ARG A 65 -3.06 8.92 13.05
CA ARG A 65 -3.64 10.13 12.41
C ARG A 65 -4.79 10.73 13.22
N LEU A 66 -5.22 10.07 14.27
CA LEU A 66 -6.30 10.50 15.15
C LEU A 66 -5.70 11.34 16.27
N HIS A 67 -6.17 12.59 16.44
CA HIS A 67 -5.63 13.55 17.42
C HIS A 67 -4.10 13.69 17.38
N ARG A 68 -3.56 13.69 16.17
CA ARG A 68 -2.12 13.74 15.94
C ARG A 68 -1.48 15.07 16.33
N HIS A 69 -2.20 16.15 16.15
CA HIS A 69 -1.71 17.48 16.48
C HIS A 69 -2.41 18.04 17.73
N ASP A 70 -1.66 18.78 18.55
CA ASP A 70 -2.20 19.48 19.69
C ASP A 70 -2.91 20.77 19.21
N ILE A 71 -4.22 20.65 18.99
CA ILE A 71 -5.10 21.72 18.52
C ILE A 71 -6.35 21.81 19.39
N SER A 72 -6.95 22.99 19.45
CA SER A 72 -8.24 23.18 20.11
C SER A 72 -9.35 22.48 19.33
N ARG A 73 -10.14 21.66 20.03
CA ARG A 73 -11.29 20.92 19.47
C ARG A 73 -12.57 21.27 20.21
N PRO A 74 -13.74 21.18 19.57
CA PRO A 74 -15.02 21.25 20.26
C PRO A 74 -15.11 20.18 21.37
N GLU A 75 -15.79 20.47 22.47
CA GLU A 75 -15.93 19.56 23.62
C GLU A 75 -16.36 18.14 23.20
N ARG A 76 -17.31 18.03 22.29
CA ARG A 76 -17.79 16.73 21.75
C ARG A 76 -16.72 15.92 20.97
N LEU A 77 -15.61 16.53 20.60
CA LEU A 77 -14.50 15.94 19.86
C LEU A 77 -13.19 16.01 20.66
N SER A 78 -13.28 16.31 21.97
CA SER A 78 -12.11 16.44 22.84
C SER A 78 -11.43 15.10 23.11
N GLN A 79 -12.15 13.99 22.94
CA GLN A 79 -11.59 12.64 23.09
C GLN A 79 -11.39 12.01 21.70
N PRO A 80 -10.26 11.33 21.47
CA PRO A 80 -10.04 10.60 20.24
C PRO A 80 -10.97 9.37 20.17
N LEU A 81 -11.79 9.30 19.12
CA LEU A 81 -12.75 8.21 18.95
C LEU A 81 -12.38 7.39 17.70
N LEU A 82 -12.16 6.10 17.92
CA LEU A 82 -11.92 5.10 16.89
C LEU A 82 -13.10 4.15 16.80
N TYR A 83 -13.66 4.02 15.61
CA TYR A 83 -14.68 3.01 15.29
C TYR A 83 -14.10 2.01 14.30
N ILE A 84 -14.16 0.73 14.65
CA ILE A 84 -13.69 -0.37 13.81
C ILE A 84 -14.91 -1.12 13.32
N MET A 85 -14.97 -1.35 12.02
CA MET A 85 -16.02 -2.10 11.35
C MET A 85 -15.48 -3.42 10.81
N GLY A 86 -16.36 -4.37 10.54
CA GLY A 86 -16.00 -5.63 9.90
C GLY A 86 -15.45 -6.69 10.86
N GLU A 87 -15.70 -6.57 12.16
CA GLU A 87 -15.49 -7.67 13.10
C GLU A 87 -16.45 -8.84 12.78
N SER A 88 -15.98 -10.06 13.02
CA SER A 88 -16.76 -11.28 12.77
C SER A 88 -16.68 -12.26 13.95
N GLU A 89 -17.82 -12.67 14.46
CA GLU A 89 -17.89 -13.70 15.52
C GLU A 89 -17.50 -15.10 14.99
N THR A 90 -17.67 -15.34 13.69
CA THR A 90 -17.40 -16.61 13.03
C THR A 90 -16.04 -16.64 12.32
N LEU A 91 -15.26 -15.55 12.39
CA LEU A 91 -14.02 -15.34 11.63
C LEU A 91 -14.20 -15.39 10.09
N GLU A 92 -15.43 -15.24 9.62
CA GLU A 92 -15.74 -15.02 8.21
C GLU A 92 -15.76 -13.51 7.97
N PHE A 93 -14.66 -12.98 7.43
CA PHE A 93 -14.52 -11.56 7.17
C PHE A 93 -15.04 -11.19 5.78
N GLU A 94 -15.30 -9.90 5.57
CA GLU A 94 -15.65 -9.38 4.26
C GLU A 94 -14.62 -9.79 3.22
N GLN A 95 -15.09 -10.23 2.05
CA GLN A 95 -14.26 -10.81 0.99
C GLN A 95 -13.13 -9.86 0.54
N GLY A 96 -13.39 -8.54 0.51
CA GLY A 96 -12.38 -7.53 0.16
C GLY A 96 -11.24 -7.47 1.16
N SER A 97 -11.56 -7.40 2.45
CA SER A 97 -10.57 -7.38 3.54
C SER A 97 -9.81 -8.69 3.65
N ALA A 98 -10.52 -9.82 3.55
CA ALA A 98 -9.92 -11.15 3.60
C ALA A 98 -8.95 -11.41 2.43
N ALA A 99 -9.28 -10.92 1.23
CA ALA A 99 -8.41 -11.05 0.07
C ALA A 99 -7.12 -10.24 0.17
N ILE A 100 -7.19 -9.06 0.82
CA ILE A 100 -6.04 -8.15 0.97
C ILE A 100 -5.14 -8.57 2.14
N TYR A 101 -5.74 -8.89 3.29
CA TYR A 101 -5.01 -9.02 4.56
C TYR A 101 -4.91 -10.48 5.04
N GLY A 102 -5.79 -11.37 4.56
CA GLY A 102 -5.93 -12.74 5.02
C GLY A 102 -6.69 -12.86 6.35
N ASP A 103 -7.50 -13.90 6.46
CA ASP A 103 -8.37 -14.15 7.61
C ASP A 103 -7.58 -14.33 8.92
N TYR A 104 -6.38 -14.90 8.85
CA TYR A 104 -5.54 -15.15 10.02
C TYR A 104 -5.13 -13.86 10.75
N LEU A 105 -4.59 -12.87 10.02
CA LEU A 105 -4.17 -11.60 10.63
C LEU A 105 -5.36 -10.77 11.12
N LEU A 106 -6.48 -10.82 10.40
CA LEU A 106 -7.72 -10.15 10.83
C LEU A 106 -8.25 -10.77 12.14
N ALA A 107 -8.30 -12.10 12.23
CA ALA A 107 -8.72 -12.81 13.43
C ALA A 107 -7.84 -12.49 14.64
N ARG A 108 -6.52 -12.49 14.44
CA ARG A 108 -5.56 -12.12 15.50
C ARG A 108 -5.73 -10.68 15.95
N THR A 109 -5.86 -9.76 15.00
CA THR A 109 -6.07 -8.34 15.32
C THR A 109 -7.35 -8.17 16.14
N GLN A 110 -8.46 -8.72 15.68
CA GLN A 110 -9.75 -8.66 16.37
C GLN A 110 -9.67 -9.19 17.81
N SER A 111 -9.02 -10.35 18.01
CA SER A 111 -8.96 -11.00 19.32
C SER A 111 -8.06 -10.31 20.32
N LEU A 112 -7.01 -9.64 19.82
CA LEU A 112 -5.99 -8.98 20.64
C LEU A 112 -6.20 -7.48 20.76
N LEU A 113 -7.23 -6.95 20.11
CA LEU A 113 -7.59 -5.54 20.19
C LEU A 113 -8.09 -5.20 21.60
N PRO A 114 -7.51 -4.20 22.28
CA PRO A 114 -8.01 -3.76 23.57
C PRO A 114 -9.45 -3.28 23.49
N LYS A 115 -10.30 -3.74 24.42
CA LYS A 115 -11.70 -3.28 24.56
C LYS A 115 -11.86 -1.90 25.18
N GLY A 116 -10.79 -1.15 25.31
CA GLY A 116 -10.75 0.16 25.95
C GLY A 116 -9.83 1.12 25.24
N GLU A 117 -9.00 1.81 26.01
CA GLU A 117 -8.09 2.82 25.49
C GLU A 117 -6.79 2.21 24.97
N ILE A 118 -6.28 2.79 23.89
CA ILE A 118 -4.95 2.48 23.32
C ILE A 118 -4.08 3.71 23.47
N PHE A 119 -2.95 3.56 24.12
CA PHE A 119 -2.00 4.66 24.34
C PHE A 119 -0.83 4.60 23.37
N ILE A 120 -0.78 5.54 22.45
CA ILE A 120 0.30 5.63 21.46
C ILE A 120 1.33 6.66 21.95
N PRO A 121 2.63 6.37 21.92
CA PRO A 121 3.28 5.18 21.27
C PRO A 121 3.46 3.98 22.20
N ARG A 122 3.08 4.05 23.48
CA ARG A 122 3.41 3.07 24.52
C ARG A 122 2.99 1.64 24.17
N ASP A 123 1.78 1.47 23.63
CA ASP A 123 1.18 0.15 23.44
C ASP A 123 1.53 -0.47 22.07
N ILE A 124 2.14 0.30 21.16
CA ILE A 124 2.49 -0.16 19.81
C ILE A 124 3.34 -1.44 19.81
N PRO A 125 4.49 -1.51 20.53
CA PRO A 125 5.35 -2.68 20.46
C PRO A 125 4.66 -3.95 20.94
N LEU A 126 3.89 -3.85 22.00
CA LEU A 126 3.18 -4.98 22.59
C LEU A 126 2.09 -5.50 21.64
N LEU A 127 1.25 -4.62 21.12
CA LEU A 127 0.14 -4.99 20.22
C LEU A 127 0.65 -5.63 18.92
N VAL A 128 1.70 -5.06 18.33
CA VAL A 128 2.33 -5.64 17.14
C VAL A 128 2.96 -7.00 17.46
N GLN A 129 3.72 -7.09 18.56
CA GLN A 129 4.35 -8.36 18.96
C GLN A 129 3.32 -9.45 19.21
N GLN A 130 2.21 -9.16 19.87
CA GLN A 130 1.16 -10.14 20.14
C GLN A 130 0.50 -10.65 18.86
N VAL A 131 0.22 -9.77 17.89
CA VAL A 131 -0.42 -10.18 16.63
C VAL A 131 0.52 -10.99 15.76
N TYR A 132 1.79 -10.61 15.64
CA TYR A 132 2.77 -11.25 14.75
C TYR A 132 3.65 -12.30 15.45
N GLY A 133 3.71 -12.31 16.78
CA GLY A 133 4.62 -13.14 17.58
C GLY A 133 4.20 -14.60 17.75
N GLY A 134 3.12 -15.05 17.12
CA GLY A 134 2.75 -16.48 17.15
C GLY A 134 2.16 -16.98 18.47
N GLU A 135 1.76 -16.11 19.41
CA GLU A 135 1.05 -16.51 20.62
C GLU A 135 -0.23 -17.27 20.28
N ASN A 136 -0.47 -18.37 21.01
CA ASN A 136 -1.67 -19.18 20.79
C ASN A 136 -2.92 -18.43 21.29
N ILE A 137 -3.89 -18.30 20.41
CA ILE A 137 -5.21 -17.78 20.72
C ILE A 137 -6.16 -18.97 20.78
N SER A 138 -6.88 -19.09 21.89
CA SER A 138 -7.88 -20.14 22.06
C SER A 138 -9.26 -19.65 21.63
N TRP A 139 -9.87 -20.41 20.74
CA TRP A 139 -11.22 -20.15 20.23
C TRP A 139 -12.17 -21.26 20.63
N PRO A 140 -13.49 -21.02 20.63
CA PRO A 140 -14.48 -22.10 20.74
C PRO A 140 -14.24 -23.18 19.66
N PRO A 141 -14.57 -24.47 19.92
CA PRO A 141 -14.17 -25.58 19.06
C PRO A 141 -14.51 -25.40 17.57
N GLY A 142 -15.69 -24.91 17.23
CA GLY A 142 -16.10 -24.69 15.83
C GLY A 142 -15.33 -23.56 15.14
N ILE A 143 -14.90 -22.54 15.88
CA ILE A 143 -14.13 -21.40 15.37
C ILE A 143 -12.65 -21.75 15.33
N GLN A 144 -12.18 -22.59 16.25
CA GLN A 144 -10.79 -23.04 16.30
C GLN A 144 -10.35 -23.70 14.99
N GLU A 145 -11.18 -24.54 14.39
CA GLU A 145 -10.89 -25.19 13.11
C GLU A 145 -10.75 -24.17 11.97
N ILE A 146 -11.60 -23.15 11.94
CA ILE A 146 -11.54 -22.06 10.95
C ILE A 146 -10.24 -21.28 11.12
N TYR A 147 -9.90 -20.94 12.36
CA TYR A 147 -8.66 -20.22 12.68
C TYR A 147 -7.40 -21.01 12.28
N GLU A 148 -7.33 -22.30 12.61
CA GLU A 148 -6.19 -23.15 12.25
C GLU A 148 -6.05 -23.32 10.73
N LYS A 149 -7.15 -23.38 10.00
CA LYS A 149 -7.14 -23.39 8.54
C LYS A 149 -6.61 -22.07 7.97
N ALA A 150 -7.02 -20.95 8.53
CA ALA A 150 -6.53 -19.64 8.14
C ALA A 150 -5.03 -19.48 8.46
N GLN A 151 -4.57 -19.99 9.62
CA GLN A 151 -3.18 -20.02 10.02
C GLN A 151 -2.33 -20.81 9.03
N LYS A 152 -2.70 -22.05 8.70
CA LYS A 152 -1.98 -22.87 7.72
C LYS A 152 -1.86 -22.21 6.35
N LYS A 153 -2.94 -21.55 5.92
CA LYS A 153 -2.93 -20.79 4.66
C LYS A 153 -1.94 -19.62 4.72
N TYR A 154 -1.90 -18.90 5.84
CA TYR A 154 -0.97 -17.80 6.05
C TYR A 154 0.49 -18.27 6.07
N GLU A 155 0.79 -19.34 6.79
CA GLU A 155 2.12 -19.95 6.87
C GLU A 155 2.60 -20.42 5.49
N ALA A 156 1.75 -21.09 4.71
CA ALA A 156 2.07 -21.51 3.34
C ALA A 156 2.39 -20.32 2.41
N VAL A 157 1.68 -19.20 2.56
CA VAL A 157 1.99 -17.97 1.81
C VAL A 157 3.35 -17.40 2.22
N LEU A 158 3.68 -17.40 3.51
CA LEU A 158 4.98 -16.93 3.98
C LEU A 158 6.13 -17.82 3.48
N GLU A 159 5.97 -19.13 3.52
CA GLU A 159 6.96 -20.09 2.97
C GLU A 159 7.18 -19.86 1.48
N CYS A 160 6.10 -19.67 0.70
CA CYS A 160 6.20 -19.39 -0.72
C CYS A 160 6.98 -18.10 -0.99
N LYS A 161 6.69 -17.03 -0.24
CA LYS A 161 7.39 -15.75 -0.35
C LYS A 161 8.86 -15.83 0.05
N ASP A 162 9.19 -16.60 1.08
CA ASP A 162 10.56 -16.82 1.50
C ASP A 162 11.35 -17.60 0.44
N ASP A 163 10.74 -18.62 -0.13
CA ASP A 163 11.32 -19.41 -1.23
C ASP A 163 11.56 -18.54 -2.48
N GLU A 164 10.62 -17.68 -2.84
CA GLU A 164 10.77 -16.75 -3.96
C GLU A 164 11.86 -15.72 -3.69
N ALA A 165 11.88 -15.12 -2.50
CA ALA A 165 12.92 -14.19 -2.09
C ALA A 165 14.31 -14.85 -2.13
N ASN A 166 14.42 -16.08 -1.64
CA ASN A 166 15.66 -16.85 -1.68
C ASN A 166 16.10 -17.14 -3.11
N LYS A 167 15.20 -17.51 -4.01
CA LYS A 167 15.51 -17.72 -5.44
C LYS A 167 15.99 -16.45 -6.14
N GLN A 168 15.41 -15.31 -5.82
CA GLN A 168 15.78 -14.03 -6.42
C GLN A 168 17.06 -13.46 -5.83
N PHE A 169 17.33 -13.70 -4.54
CA PHE A 169 18.49 -13.16 -3.83
C PHE A 169 19.75 -14.01 -3.95
N LEU A 170 19.64 -15.26 -4.40
CA LEU A 170 20.78 -16.15 -4.62
C LEU A 170 21.60 -15.66 -5.83
N LEU A 171 22.44 -14.69 -5.58
CA LEU A 171 23.55 -14.39 -6.47
C LEU A 171 24.34 -15.68 -6.68
N ARG A 172 24.40 -16.16 -7.93
CA ARG A 172 25.20 -17.33 -8.28
C ARG A 172 26.60 -17.15 -7.72
N ARG A 173 27.10 -18.13 -6.97
CA ARG A 173 28.49 -18.10 -6.48
C ARG A 173 29.39 -17.83 -7.67
N PRO A 174 30.33 -16.85 -7.59
CA PRO A 174 31.27 -16.60 -8.67
C PRO A 174 31.97 -17.92 -8.99
N HIS A 175 31.93 -18.36 -10.24
CA HIS A 175 32.61 -19.56 -10.66
C HIS A 175 34.11 -19.40 -10.42
N LEU A 176 34.67 -20.15 -9.48
CA LEU A 176 36.09 -20.15 -9.07
C LEU A 176 37.10 -20.53 -10.20
N LYS A 177 36.65 -20.70 -11.43
CA LYS A 177 37.47 -21.12 -12.58
C LYS A 177 37.75 -20.02 -13.60
N ILE A 178 37.48 -18.74 -13.30
CA ILE A 178 37.82 -17.64 -14.17
C ILE A 178 39.13 -17.02 -13.68
N LYS A 179 40.10 -16.82 -14.60
CA LYS A 179 41.43 -16.30 -14.33
C LYS A 179 41.43 -15.06 -13.42
N PRO A 180 42.42 -14.91 -12.51
CA PRO A 180 42.42 -13.91 -11.43
C PRO A 180 42.27 -12.45 -11.85
N GLU A 181 42.47 -12.15 -13.13
CA GLU A 181 42.45 -10.79 -13.66
C GLU A 181 41.08 -10.18 -13.92
N LYS A 182 40.00 -10.95 -13.67
CA LYS A 182 38.59 -10.51 -13.93
C LYS A 182 37.70 -10.48 -12.70
N TRP A 183 38.27 -10.36 -11.53
CA TRP A 183 37.54 -10.29 -10.27
C TRP A 183 37.11 -8.84 -9.97
N ASN A 184 36.10 -8.37 -10.62
CA ASN A 184 35.44 -7.13 -10.18
C ASN A 184 33.92 -7.33 -10.23
N LEU A 185 33.21 -6.64 -9.37
CA LEU A 185 31.74 -6.61 -9.35
C LEU A 185 31.14 -6.28 -10.73
N ILE A 186 31.89 -5.60 -11.57
CA ILE A 186 31.56 -5.25 -12.96
C ILE A 186 31.51 -6.51 -13.85
N GLY A 187 32.29 -7.55 -13.57
CA GLY A 187 32.22 -8.83 -14.28
C GLY A 187 30.91 -9.58 -14.09
N TRP A 188 30.18 -9.28 -13.04
CA TRP A 188 28.79 -9.75 -12.82
C TRP A 188 27.78 -9.05 -13.72
N LEU A 189 28.02 -7.80 -14.03
CA LEU A 189 27.17 -6.99 -14.91
C LEU A 189 27.47 -7.25 -16.40
N ASN A 190 28.65 -7.81 -16.70
CA ASN A 190 29.15 -8.07 -18.06
C ASN A 190 29.13 -9.55 -18.46
N THR A 191 28.49 -10.43 -17.72
CA THR A 191 28.16 -11.73 -18.29
C THR A 191 27.23 -11.44 -19.46
N GLU A 192 27.64 -11.81 -20.67
CA GLU A 192 26.87 -11.77 -21.89
C GLU A 192 25.61 -12.68 -21.79
N ALA A 193 24.74 -12.37 -20.81
CA ALA A 193 23.34 -12.62 -20.96
C ALA A 193 22.92 -11.63 -22.07
N LYS A 194 22.75 -12.13 -23.26
CA LYS A 194 21.97 -11.47 -24.28
C LYS A 194 20.77 -10.89 -23.58
N CYS A 195 20.80 -9.59 -23.43
CA CYS A 195 19.86 -8.72 -22.80
C CYS A 195 18.43 -9.27 -22.68
N ASP A 196 18.14 -9.90 -21.58
CA ASP A 196 16.85 -9.65 -20.97
C ASP A 196 17.14 -8.68 -19.82
N SER A 197 17.08 -7.41 -20.14
CA SER A 197 17.15 -6.31 -19.17
C SER A 197 16.06 -6.45 -18.09
N GLU A 198 15.03 -7.21 -18.37
CA GLU A 198 13.98 -7.60 -17.43
C GLU A 198 14.47 -8.56 -16.35
N ALA A 199 15.33 -9.52 -16.65
CA ALA A 199 15.84 -10.49 -15.67
C ALA A 199 16.70 -9.84 -14.58
N ASN A 200 17.36 -8.71 -14.88
CA ASN A 200 18.14 -7.94 -13.90
C ASN A 200 17.29 -6.98 -13.08
N ALA A 201 16.07 -6.67 -13.51
CA ALA A 201 15.12 -5.84 -12.80
C ALA A 201 14.33 -6.63 -11.74
N LEU A 202 14.36 -7.96 -11.81
CA LEU A 202 13.61 -8.86 -10.91
C LEU A 202 14.27 -9.11 -9.56
N ALA A 203 15.40 -8.49 -9.24
CA ALA A 203 15.97 -8.49 -7.89
C ALA A 203 15.12 -7.60 -6.94
N GLN A 204 13.82 -7.89 -6.87
CA GLN A 204 12.90 -7.17 -6.00
C GLN A 204 12.95 -7.77 -4.60
N VAL A 205 13.36 -6.97 -3.64
CA VAL A 205 13.31 -7.32 -2.20
C VAL A 205 11.89 -7.22 -1.64
N ARG A 206 10.97 -6.59 -2.37
CA ARG A 206 9.57 -6.44 -1.99
C ARG A 206 8.69 -7.22 -2.96
N ASP A 207 7.77 -7.98 -2.40
CA ASP A 207 6.65 -8.56 -3.11
C ASP A 207 5.75 -7.41 -3.59
N ALA A 208 5.97 -6.97 -4.81
CA ALA A 208 5.16 -5.97 -5.48
C ALA A 208 4.49 -6.64 -6.68
N GLU A 209 3.16 -6.50 -6.77
CA GLU A 209 2.46 -6.88 -8.00
C GLU A 209 3.14 -6.19 -9.19
N GLU A 210 3.36 -6.95 -10.25
CA GLU A 210 3.84 -6.39 -11.51
C GLU A 210 2.87 -5.29 -11.96
N SER A 211 3.41 -4.11 -12.15
CA SER A 211 2.63 -2.96 -12.58
C SER A 211 3.27 -2.34 -13.81
N ILE A 212 2.43 -1.98 -14.76
CA ILE A 212 2.84 -1.29 -15.98
C ILE A 212 2.51 0.19 -15.80
N GLU A 213 3.50 1.04 -16.03
CA GLU A 213 3.28 2.48 -16.08
C GLU A 213 2.74 2.86 -17.45
N VAL A 214 1.56 3.51 -17.45
CA VAL A 214 0.91 3.98 -18.66
C VAL A 214 0.62 5.47 -18.57
N ILE A 215 0.64 6.14 -19.70
CA ILE A 215 0.25 7.54 -19.82
C ILE A 215 -1.22 7.58 -20.20
N ALA A 216 -2.04 8.20 -19.36
CA ALA A 216 -3.47 8.36 -19.62
C ALA A 216 -3.74 9.73 -20.27
N LEU A 217 -4.27 9.72 -21.48
CA LEU A 217 -4.67 10.90 -22.22
C LEU A 217 -6.13 10.76 -22.67
N LEU A 218 -6.80 11.88 -22.87
CA LEU A 218 -8.15 11.93 -23.42
C LEU A 218 -8.06 11.84 -24.94
N LYS A 219 -8.79 10.92 -25.57
CA LYS A 219 -8.93 10.87 -27.02
C LYS A 219 -9.84 12.01 -27.48
N CYS A 220 -9.34 12.88 -28.33
CA CYS A 220 -10.08 13.92 -29.04
C CYS A 220 -10.41 13.44 -30.46
N ASP A 221 -11.20 14.24 -31.20
CA ASP A 221 -11.64 13.85 -32.56
C ASP A 221 -10.46 13.60 -33.50
N ASP A 222 -9.42 14.43 -33.45
CA ASP A 222 -8.24 14.34 -34.34
C ASP A 222 -6.94 13.96 -33.63
N GLY A 223 -6.99 13.62 -32.32
CA GLY A 223 -5.76 13.33 -31.58
C GLY A 223 -5.96 13.04 -30.11
N TYR A 224 -5.03 13.48 -29.28
CA TYR A 224 -5.02 13.27 -27.83
C TYR A 224 -4.83 14.58 -27.08
N GLY A 225 -5.46 14.69 -25.92
CA GLY A 225 -5.41 15.87 -25.05
C GLY A 225 -5.33 15.51 -23.58
N PHE A 226 -5.17 16.52 -22.75
CA PHE A 226 -5.20 16.36 -21.30
C PHE A 226 -6.65 16.28 -20.78
N PHE A 227 -6.86 15.55 -19.69
CA PHE A 227 -8.14 15.53 -19.00
C PHE A 227 -8.54 16.96 -18.57
N GLY A 228 -9.79 17.33 -18.86
CA GLY A 228 -10.30 18.65 -18.54
C GLY A 228 -9.88 19.79 -19.50
N LYS A 229 -9.06 19.51 -20.52
CA LYS A 229 -8.69 20.45 -21.59
C LYS A 229 -9.16 19.91 -22.94
N LYS A 230 -9.63 20.78 -23.81
CA LYS A 230 -10.12 20.39 -25.16
C LYS A 230 -9.05 20.56 -26.26
N GLU A 231 -7.81 20.87 -25.88
CA GLU A 231 -6.74 21.12 -26.84
C GLU A 231 -6.09 19.81 -27.25
N ASP A 232 -5.93 19.60 -28.56
CA ASP A 232 -5.14 18.50 -29.12
C ASP A 232 -3.64 18.82 -28.97
N ILE A 233 -2.91 17.88 -28.37
CA ILE A 233 -1.48 18.01 -28.10
C ILE A 233 -0.64 17.07 -28.98
N SER A 234 -1.26 16.29 -29.87
CA SER A 234 -0.57 15.26 -30.64
C SER A 234 0.57 15.78 -31.51
N SER A 235 0.40 16.98 -32.08
CA SER A 235 1.44 17.67 -32.86
C SER A 235 2.52 18.35 -32.02
N GLN A 236 2.34 18.43 -30.69
CA GLN A 236 3.20 19.18 -29.79
C GLN A 236 4.06 18.31 -28.89
N VAL A 237 4.09 17.00 -29.12
CA VAL A 237 4.77 16.02 -28.26
C VAL A 237 6.28 16.28 -28.16
N GLU A 238 6.90 16.87 -29.20
CA GLU A 238 8.33 17.25 -29.23
C GLU A 238 8.63 18.48 -28.36
N ASN A 239 7.61 19.25 -27.98
CA ASN A 239 7.80 20.37 -27.08
C ASN A 239 8.08 19.88 -25.67
N TYR A 240 9.25 20.18 -25.14
CA TYR A 240 9.70 19.74 -23.80
C TYR A 240 8.68 20.07 -22.68
N LYS A 241 8.01 21.21 -22.73
CA LYS A 241 7.00 21.57 -21.71
C LYS A 241 5.77 20.67 -21.80
N ILE A 242 5.31 20.39 -23.01
CA ILE A 242 4.16 19.50 -23.25
C ILE A 242 4.55 18.06 -22.89
N ALA A 243 5.72 17.56 -23.32
CA ALA A 243 6.21 16.26 -22.97
C ALA A 243 6.30 16.05 -21.44
N LYS A 244 6.75 17.08 -20.71
CA LYS A 244 6.79 17.06 -19.24
C LYS A 244 5.38 17.00 -18.61
N GLU A 245 4.41 17.68 -19.16
CA GLU A 245 3.02 17.59 -18.69
C GLU A 245 2.39 16.24 -19.06
N ILE A 246 2.70 15.68 -20.24
CA ILE A 246 2.29 14.32 -20.62
C ILE A 246 2.86 13.28 -19.62
N ALA A 247 4.13 13.38 -19.26
CA ALA A 247 4.75 12.49 -18.30
C ALA A 247 4.08 12.53 -16.91
N LYS A 248 3.47 13.65 -16.52
CA LYS A 248 2.69 13.75 -15.28
C LYS A 248 1.32 13.06 -15.35
N CYS A 249 0.88 12.66 -16.52
CA CYS A 249 -0.35 11.89 -16.71
C CYS A 249 -0.12 10.38 -16.55
N THR A 250 0.99 9.99 -15.95
CA THR A 250 1.33 8.58 -15.68
C THR A 250 0.47 8.02 -14.55
N LEU A 251 0.06 6.78 -14.75
CA LEU A 251 -0.58 5.97 -13.71
C LEU A 251 -0.06 4.53 -13.79
N LYS A 252 -0.11 3.83 -12.66
CA LYS A 252 0.29 2.42 -12.57
C LYS A 252 -0.95 1.54 -12.68
N LEU A 253 -0.94 0.63 -13.65
CA LEU A 253 -1.95 -0.41 -13.82
C LEU A 253 -1.38 -1.74 -13.33
N SER A 254 -2.18 -2.54 -12.62
CA SER A 254 -1.83 -3.94 -12.39
C SER A 254 -1.80 -4.71 -13.71
N GLU A 255 -1.04 -5.80 -13.77
CA GLU A 255 -0.92 -6.62 -14.98
C GLU A 255 -2.30 -7.04 -15.53
N ALA A 256 -3.23 -7.42 -14.66
CA ALA A 256 -4.59 -7.78 -15.05
C ALA A 256 -5.34 -6.64 -15.76
N MET A 257 -5.17 -5.40 -15.25
CA MET A 257 -5.77 -4.21 -15.87
C MET A 257 -5.08 -3.84 -17.18
N ALA A 258 -3.75 -3.97 -17.23
CA ALA A 258 -2.99 -3.67 -18.43
C ALA A 258 -3.33 -4.65 -19.55
N ARG A 259 -3.47 -5.96 -19.25
CA ARG A 259 -3.92 -6.96 -20.21
C ARG A 259 -5.32 -6.65 -20.75
N TYR A 260 -6.23 -6.19 -19.89
CA TYR A 260 -7.57 -5.79 -20.34
C TYR A 260 -7.55 -4.52 -21.21
N ALA A 261 -6.68 -3.58 -20.90
CA ALA A 261 -6.53 -2.34 -21.67
C ALA A 261 -5.82 -2.56 -23.03
N CYS A 262 -4.90 -3.54 -23.11
CA CYS A 262 -4.15 -3.87 -24.34
C CYS A 262 -4.79 -5.00 -25.16
N GLY A 263 -5.82 -5.66 -24.66
CA GLY A 263 -6.46 -6.85 -25.24
C GLY A 263 -7.53 -6.57 -26.29
N THR A 264 -7.47 -5.41 -26.94
CA THR A 264 -8.30 -5.08 -28.09
C THR A 264 -7.45 -4.90 -29.32
#